data_dc3447f84d74dee8e205affbde9aa0fb
#
_entry.id   dc3447f84d74dee8e205affbde9aa0fb
#
_cell.length_a   1.000
_cell.length_b   1.000
_cell.length_c   1.000
_cell.angle_alpha   90.00
_cell.angle_beta   90.00
_cell.angle_gamma   90.00
#
_symmetry.space_group_name_H-M   'P 1'
#
loop_
_entity.id
_entity.type
_entity.pdbx_description
1 polymer ?
#
loop_
_entity_poly.entity_id
_entity_poly.type
_entity_poly.pdbx_seq_one_letter_code
_entity_poly.pdbx_strand_id
1 'polypeptide(L)'
;MTCLALASALRNPLLSAVGQAQTPTAAVLGLPHAGGTCRLFRGWERLLPQDTQLLALRYPGREARLTHAPFRRMSDLVEQILSATLFLEDMDLYLFGHSMGALVGYAVCQEMEARGRRAPSGLV
;
A
#
# COMPACT_ATOMS: atom_id res chain seq x y z
N MET A 1 -4.73 -2.19 -15.70
CA MET A 1 -3.28 -2.24 -15.41
C MET A 1 -2.66 -3.46 -16.06
N THR A 2 -1.49 -3.31 -16.65
CA THR A 2 -0.74 -4.43 -17.24
C THR A 2 0.16 -5.09 -16.17
N CYS A 3 0.51 -6.36 -16.36
CA CYS A 3 1.49 -7.04 -15.50
C CYS A 3 2.84 -6.31 -15.49
N LEU A 4 3.23 -5.71 -16.63
CA LEU A 4 4.47 -4.96 -16.74
C LEU A 4 4.44 -3.67 -15.89
N ALA A 5 3.32 -2.96 -15.89
CA ALA A 5 3.15 -1.76 -15.07
C ALA A 5 3.22 -2.10 -13.58
N LEU A 6 2.57 -3.18 -13.17
CA LEU A 6 2.63 -3.66 -11.79
C LEU A 6 4.05 -4.07 -11.41
N ALA A 7 4.75 -4.84 -12.26
CA ALA A 7 6.11 -5.26 -12.01
C ALA A 7 7.07 -4.06 -11.89
N SER A 8 6.88 -3.04 -12.73
CA SER A 8 7.68 -1.80 -12.66
C SER A 8 7.44 -1.05 -11.35
N ALA A 9 6.18 -0.91 -10.95
CA ALA A 9 5.80 -0.23 -9.71
C ALA A 9 6.32 -0.94 -8.46
N LEU A 10 6.37 -2.28 -8.50
CA LEU A 10 6.85 -3.11 -7.39
C LEU A 10 8.38 -3.11 -7.23
N ARG A 11 9.10 -2.42 -8.10
CA ARG A 11 10.52 -2.11 -7.85
C ARG A 11 10.69 -1.14 -6.70
N ASN A 12 9.64 -0.38 -6.35
CA ASN A 12 9.66 0.46 -5.16
C ASN A 12 9.72 -0.44 -3.92
N PRO A 13 10.76 -0.32 -3.07
CA PRO A 13 10.92 -1.20 -1.91
C PRO A 13 9.84 -0.99 -0.85
N LEU A 14 9.04 0.07 -0.93
CA LEU A 14 7.94 0.34 -0.02
C LEU A 14 6.78 -0.65 -0.19
N LEU A 15 6.60 -1.20 -1.38
CA LEU A 15 5.46 -2.05 -1.71
C LEU A 15 5.88 -3.50 -1.95
N SER A 16 5.03 -4.42 -1.51
CA SER A 16 5.16 -5.85 -1.79
C SER A 16 3.83 -6.38 -2.31
N ALA A 17 3.85 -7.10 -3.43
CA ALA A 17 2.66 -7.82 -3.89
C ALA A 17 2.42 -9.06 -3.03
N VAL A 18 1.18 -9.27 -2.65
CA VAL A 18 0.73 -10.50 -2.00
C VAL A 18 -0.18 -11.22 -2.98
N GLY A 19 0.34 -12.28 -3.58
CA GLY A 19 -0.31 -12.90 -4.71
C GLY A 19 -0.25 -12.05 -5.97
N GLN A 20 -0.89 -12.50 -7.03
CA GLN A 20 -0.93 -11.77 -8.30
C GLN A 20 -2.31 -11.89 -8.94
N ALA A 21 -2.99 -10.76 -9.07
CA ALA A 21 -4.21 -10.67 -9.84
C ALA A 21 -3.88 -10.59 -11.34
N GLN A 22 -4.67 -11.23 -12.18
CA GLN A 22 -4.42 -11.30 -13.63
C GLN A 22 -4.63 -9.95 -14.31
N THR A 23 -5.78 -9.35 -14.10
CA THR A 23 -6.18 -8.07 -14.71
C THR A 23 -6.85 -7.22 -13.63
N PRO A 24 -6.08 -6.66 -12.69
CA PRO A 24 -6.67 -5.97 -11.56
C PRO A 24 -7.38 -4.68 -11.98
N THR A 25 -8.55 -4.47 -11.43
CA THR A 25 -9.34 -3.24 -11.52
C THR A 25 -9.43 -2.53 -10.17
N ALA A 26 -9.05 -3.22 -9.12
CA ALA A 26 -9.01 -2.70 -7.76
C ALA A 26 -7.73 -3.15 -7.06
N ALA A 27 -7.34 -2.42 -6.05
CA ALA A 27 -6.20 -2.76 -5.20
C ALA A 27 -6.55 -2.54 -3.73
N VAL A 28 -6.04 -3.42 -2.89
CA VAL A 28 -6.03 -3.24 -1.44
C VAL A 28 -4.59 -3.03 -1.00
N LEU A 29 -4.32 -1.94 -0.30
CA LEU A 29 -3.03 -1.69 0.33
C LEU A 29 -3.14 -1.98 1.83
N GLY A 30 -2.48 -3.03 2.26
CA GLY A 30 -2.38 -3.39 3.67
C GLY A 30 -1.27 -2.62 4.37
N LEU A 31 -1.61 -2.00 5.49
CA LEU A 31 -0.73 -1.15 6.30
C LEU A 31 -0.53 -1.83 7.66
N PRO A 32 0.64 -2.46 7.90
CA PRO A 32 0.87 -3.20 9.14
C PRO A 32 0.91 -2.32 10.38
N HIS A 33 0.74 -2.94 11.56
CA HIS A 33 0.96 -2.31 12.85
C HIS A 33 2.45 -2.01 13.07
N ALA A 34 2.76 -1.21 14.10
CA ALA A 34 4.14 -0.92 14.47
C ALA A 34 4.90 -2.22 14.77
N GLY A 35 6.07 -2.38 14.16
CA GLY A 35 6.86 -3.60 14.27
C GLY A 35 6.34 -4.77 13.43
N GLY A 36 5.19 -4.63 12.77
CA GLY A 36 4.66 -5.63 11.87
C GLY A 36 5.36 -5.66 10.52
N THR A 37 5.14 -6.74 9.80
CA THR A 37 5.70 -6.95 8.46
C THR A 37 4.61 -7.25 7.46
N CYS A 38 4.95 -7.28 6.17
CA CYS A 38 4.01 -7.63 5.12
C CYS A 38 3.48 -9.08 5.26
N ARG A 39 4.14 -9.91 6.07
CA ARG A 39 3.67 -11.28 6.37
C ARG A 39 2.32 -11.31 7.05
N LEU A 40 1.89 -10.23 7.70
CA LEU A 40 0.56 -10.10 8.27
C LEU A 40 -0.54 -10.41 7.26
N PHE A 41 -0.31 -10.05 6.01
CA PHE A 41 -1.31 -10.19 4.94
C PHE A 41 -1.17 -11.46 4.11
N ARG A 42 -0.25 -12.36 4.47
CA ARG A 42 -0.07 -13.62 3.75
C ARG A 42 -1.36 -14.45 3.78
N GLY A 43 -1.80 -14.90 2.61
CA GLY A 43 -3.01 -15.68 2.45
C GLY A 43 -4.29 -14.87 2.28
N TRP A 44 -4.25 -13.56 2.54
CA TRP A 44 -5.42 -12.70 2.38
C TRP A 44 -5.85 -12.57 0.91
N GLU A 45 -4.91 -12.72 -0.02
CA GLU A 45 -5.19 -12.69 -1.46
C GLU A 45 -6.25 -13.70 -1.88
N ARG A 46 -6.36 -14.79 -1.14
CA ARG A 46 -7.36 -15.84 -1.40
C ARG A 46 -8.78 -15.44 -1.01
N LEU A 47 -8.91 -14.41 -0.18
CA LEU A 47 -10.19 -13.91 0.31
C LEU A 47 -10.72 -12.75 -0.52
N LEU A 48 -9.91 -12.24 -1.44
CA LEU A 48 -10.25 -11.08 -2.27
C LEU A 48 -10.78 -11.54 -3.64
N PRO A 49 -11.59 -10.69 -4.31
CA PRO A 49 -11.99 -10.94 -5.68
C PRO A 49 -10.78 -11.12 -6.62
N GLN A 50 -10.95 -11.87 -7.69
CA GLN A 50 -9.87 -12.19 -8.63
C GLN A 50 -9.29 -10.96 -9.34
N ASP A 51 -10.07 -9.90 -9.45
CA ASP A 51 -9.68 -8.63 -10.06
C ASP A 51 -9.11 -7.61 -9.07
N THR A 52 -8.81 -8.05 -7.85
CA THR A 52 -8.27 -7.20 -6.78
C THR A 52 -6.85 -7.61 -6.45
N GLN A 53 -5.90 -6.69 -6.63
CA GLN A 53 -4.52 -6.89 -6.25
C GLN A 53 -4.31 -6.51 -4.78
N LEU A 54 -3.76 -7.42 -4.00
CA LEU A 54 -3.32 -7.12 -2.65
C LEU A 54 -1.86 -6.65 -2.67
N LEU A 55 -1.62 -5.51 -2.06
CA LEU A 55 -0.30 -4.94 -1.82
C LEU A 55 -0.11 -4.77 -0.32
N ALA A 56 1.10 -4.95 0.15
CA ALA A 56 1.45 -4.71 1.54
C ALA A 56 2.56 -3.67 1.63
N LEU A 57 2.43 -2.76 2.60
CA LEU A 57 3.45 -1.77 2.87
C LEU A 57 4.61 -2.40 3.64
N ARG A 58 5.83 -2.14 3.18
CA ARG A 58 7.05 -2.48 3.90
C ARG A 58 7.67 -1.21 4.47
N TYR A 59 7.56 -1.05 5.78
CA TYR A 59 8.19 0.10 6.43
C TYR A 59 9.71 0.03 6.31
N PRO A 60 10.41 1.18 6.12
CA PRO A 60 11.87 1.20 6.18
C PRO A 60 12.35 0.76 7.57
N GLY A 61 13.50 0.10 7.61
CA GLY A 61 14.01 -0.52 8.83
C GLY A 61 13.40 -1.87 9.17
N ARG A 62 12.59 -2.43 8.28
CA ARG A 62 11.93 -3.73 8.44
C ARG A 62 12.15 -4.60 7.21
N GLU A 63 12.16 -5.93 7.39
CA GLU A 63 12.24 -6.92 6.31
C GLU A 63 13.38 -6.64 5.33
N ALA A 64 13.09 -6.61 4.03
CA ALA A 64 14.04 -6.29 2.96
C ALA A 64 14.58 -4.85 3.04
N ARG A 65 13.99 -4.00 3.88
CA ARG A 65 14.38 -2.60 4.07
C ARG A 65 15.15 -2.37 5.38
N LEU A 66 15.74 -3.40 5.97
CA LEU A 66 16.51 -3.28 7.22
C LEU A 66 17.65 -2.27 7.13
N THR A 67 18.24 -2.08 5.93
CA THR A 67 19.31 -1.11 5.70
C THR A 67 18.81 0.31 5.50
N HIS A 68 17.50 0.52 5.34
CA HIS A 68 16.92 1.85 5.18
C HIS A 68 16.64 2.46 6.56
N ALA A 69 16.90 3.76 6.69
CA ALA A 69 16.56 4.48 7.92
C ALA A 69 15.03 4.48 8.13
N PRO A 70 14.55 4.24 9.37
CA PRO A 70 13.14 4.34 9.67
C PRO A 70 12.65 5.78 9.51
N PHE A 71 11.35 5.95 9.19
CA PHE A 71 10.76 7.28 9.16
C PHE A 71 10.66 7.86 10.57
N ARG A 72 10.94 9.15 10.67
CA ARG A 72 10.81 9.89 11.93
C ARG A 72 9.53 10.71 11.97
N ARG A 73 8.93 11.00 10.82
CA ARG A 73 7.73 11.81 10.68
C ARG A 73 6.69 11.08 9.87
N MET A 74 5.44 11.17 10.31
CA MET A 74 4.31 10.65 9.55
C MET A 74 4.22 11.28 8.15
N SER A 75 4.49 12.58 8.05
CA SER A 75 4.45 13.30 6.77
C SER A 75 5.43 12.74 5.74
N ASP A 76 6.62 12.33 6.15
CA ASP A 76 7.60 11.74 5.24
C ASP A 76 7.15 10.38 4.72
N LEU A 77 6.57 9.57 5.59
CA LEU A 77 6.01 8.27 5.23
C LEU A 77 4.83 8.44 4.26
N VAL A 78 3.91 9.34 4.58
CA VAL A 78 2.74 9.63 3.73
C VAL A 78 3.18 10.08 2.35
N GLU A 79 4.17 10.98 2.26
CA GLU A 79 4.70 11.47 1.00
C GLU A 79 5.22 10.31 0.13
N GLN A 80 5.94 9.39 0.72
CA GLN A 80 6.45 8.24 -0.02
C GLN A 80 5.35 7.27 -0.43
N ILE A 81 4.33 7.08 0.40
CA ILE A 81 3.17 6.26 0.03
C ILE A 81 2.43 6.89 -1.14
N LEU A 82 2.22 8.20 -1.12
CA LEU A 82 1.56 8.92 -2.21
C LEU A 82 2.31 8.75 -3.53
N SER A 83 3.64 8.87 -3.49
CA SER A 83 4.48 8.67 -4.67
C SER A 83 4.44 7.22 -5.16
N ALA A 84 4.52 6.27 -4.26
CA ALA A 84 4.54 4.85 -4.58
C ALA A 84 3.20 4.34 -5.15
N THR A 85 2.10 5.02 -4.84
CA THR A 85 0.74 4.59 -5.23
C THR A 85 0.18 5.35 -6.43
N LEU A 86 0.96 6.23 -7.06
CA LEU A 86 0.50 6.98 -8.24
C LEU A 86 -0.02 6.08 -9.36
N PHE A 87 0.59 4.92 -9.56
CA PHE A 87 0.17 3.96 -10.59
C PHE A 87 -1.20 3.34 -10.33
N LEU A 88 -1.77 3.54 -9.14
CA LEU A 88 -3.08 3.00 -8.75
C LEU A 88 -4.22 4.01 -8.97
N GLU A 89 -3.95 5.20 -9.51
CA GLU A 89 -4.95 6.26 -9.64
C GLU A 89 -6.17 5.86 -10.49
N ASP A 90 -5.97 4.98 -11.46
CA ASP A 90 -7.05 4.50 -12.34
C ASP A 90 -7.83 3.31 -11.74
N MET A 91 -7.46 2.90 -10.54
CA MET A 91 -8.05 1.74 -9.88
C MET A 91 -8.84 2.16 -8.65
N ASP A 92 -9.81 1.33 -8.27
CA ASP A 92 -10.45 1.47 -6.98
C ASP A 92 -9.47 1.04 -5.89
N LEU A 93 -9.02 1.98 -5.09
CA LEU A 93 -8.03 1.75 -4.03
C LEU A 93 -8.72 1.66 -2.67
N TYR A 94 -8.45 0.57 -1.97
CA TYR A 94 -8.87 0.38 -0.58
C TYR A 94 -7.64 0.32 0.31
N LEU A 95 -7.71 0.98 1.45
CA LEU A 95 -6.66 0.92 2.46
C LEU A 95 -7.16 0.09 3.63
N PHE A 96 -6.35 -0.86 4.05
CA PHE A 96 -6.57 -1.61 5.28
C PHE A 96 -5.42 -1.34 6.23
N GLY A 97 -5.71 -0.78 7.41
CA GLY A 97 -4.71 -0.46 8.42
C GLY A 97 -4.99 -1.14 9.74
N HIS A 98 -3.95 -1.73 10.35
CA HIS A 98 -4.03 -2.29 11.69
C HIS A 98 -3.21 -1.44 12.67
N SER A 99 -3.84 -0.93 13.73
CA SER A 99 -3.19 -0.10 14.76
C SER A 99 -2.49 1.13 14.16
N MET A 100 -1.17 1.24 14.23
CA MET A 100 -0.41 2.33 13.60
C MET A 100 -0.72 2.43 12.10
N GLY A 101 -0.93 1.30 11.43
CA GLY A 101 -1.32 1.27 10.02
C GLY A 101 -2.65 1.99 9.76
N ALA A 102 -3.58 1.97 10.70
CA ALA A 102 -4.84 2.70 10.59
C ALA A 102 -4.60 4.22 10.62
N LEU A 103 -3.68 4.69 11.46
CA LEU A 103 -3.29 6.10 11.51
C LEU A 103 -2.60 6.52 10.21
N VAL A 104 -1.72 5.68 9.69
CA VAL A 104 -1.06 5.92 8.40
C VAL A 104 -2.10 6.01 7.29
N GLY A 105 -3.04 5.07 7.23
CA GLY A 105 -4.10 5.06 6.23
C GLY A 105 -4.96 6.32 6.28
N TYR A 106 -5.33 6.76 7.47
CA TYR A 106 -6.08 7.98 7.67
C TYR A 106 -5.30 9.20 7.17
N ALA A 107 -4.03 9.30 7.53
CA ALA A 107 -3.18 10.40 7.07
C ALA A 107 -3.01 10.43 5.55
N VAL A 108 -2.90 9.26 4.92
CA VAL A 108 -2.85 9.13 3.46
C VAL A 108 -4.15 9.64 2.82
N CYS A 109 -5.30 9.24 3.35
CA CYS A 109 -6.59 9.72 2.84
C CYS A 109 -6.71 11.23 2.93
N GLN A 110 -6.36 11.81 4.08
CA GLN A 110 -6.41 13.26 4.27
C GLN A 110 -5.54 14.00 3.24
N GLU A 111 -4.32 13.51 3.01
CA GLU A 111 -3.40 14.16 2.10
C GLU A 111 -3.83 14.02 0.64
N MET A 112 -4.39 12.88 0.26
CA MET A 112 -4.97 12.70 -1.07
C MET A 112 -6.08 13.71 -1.34
N GLU A 113 -6.99 13.89 -0.38
CA GLU A 113 -8.07 14.88 -0.47
C GLU A 113 -7.51 16.30 -0.58
N ALA A 114 -6.54 16.64 0.28
CA ALA A 114 -5.93 17.97 0.28
C ALA A 114 -5.25 18.32 -1.04
N ARG A 115 -4.71 17.33 -1.75
CA ARG A 115 -4.05 17.51 -3.05
C ARG A 115 -5.00 17.37 -4.24
N GLY A 116 -6.29 17.18 -4.01
CA GLY A 116 -7.27 16.98 -5.08
C GLY A 116 -7.08 15.67 -5.85
N ARG A 117 -6.39 14.68 -5.26
CA ARG A 117 -6.27 13.34 -5.82
C ARG A 117 -7.56 12.55 -5.55
N ARG A 118 -7.81 11.56 -6.40
CA ARG A 118 -8.91 10.62 -6.16
C ARG A 118 -8.69 9.94 -4.81
N ALA A 119 -9.64 10.15 -3.90
CA ALA A 119 -9.59 9.52 -2.59
C ALA A 119 -9.72 7.99 -2.69
N PRO A 120 -9.17 7.23 -1.75
CA PRO A 120 -9.43 5.81 -1.67
C PRO A 120 -10.93 5.53 -1.59
N SER A 121 -11.35 4.41 -2.18
CA SER A 121 -12.76 3.98 -2.16
C SER A 121 -13.20 3.50 -0.78
N GLY A 122 -12.25 3.13 0.06
CA GLY A 122 -12.52 2.73 1.44
C GLY A 122 -11.26 2.71 2.30
N LEU A 123 -11.47 2.91 3.59
CA LEU A 123 -10.46 2.75 4.64
C LEU A 123 -11.05 1.88 5.75
N VAL A 124 -10.35 0.80 6.06
CA VAL A 124 -10.74 -0.14 7.12
C VAL A 124 -9.65 -0.20 8.18
#